data_877a3119c2dc51f8b4da66e1ea83c76e
#
_entry.id   877a3119c2dc51f8b4da66e1ea83c76e
#
_cell.length_a   1.000
_cell.length_b   1.000
_cell.length_c   1.000
_cell.angle_alpha   90.00
_cell.angle_beta   90.00
_cell.angle_gamma   90.00
#
_symmetry.space_group_name_H-M   'P 1'
#
loop_
_entity.id
_entity.type
_entity.pdbx_description
1 polymer ?
#
loop_
_entity_poly.entity_id
_entity_poly.type
_entity_poly.pdbx_seq_one_letter_code
_entity_poly.pdbx_strand_id
1 'polypeptide(L)'
;MANLNEERNDQGFNNIRNSSMDKREKKGTLRAYTFLAIIILTAILIATLLVTAIGAIIANVAEGNQGKPSHKNPSGNTEWTEIVLSDADTKAGPLVLVNKTHEYTFPATDDHLASINDKRVTHDPRVYLQSGLSTYMESTALDALDQMLVDFHAATGKDNVLLKYAYRDYESQKSFSTAPGFSDHHTGFGIQLAYQLDERQYDLSADPAYAWITENCYKYGFVVRYPEAKTDVTGVEDYESYFRYVGVAHATYMTANDLCMEEYIDRLSKQENPLKVTDADGNKYEIYYFAVKGNTKAEIPDGYTYTVSGTNDGGVVVTVNLSKTPETTETTTETASANGQS
;
A
#
# COMPACT_ATOMS: atom_id res chain seq x y z
N MET A 1 -30.10 -79.51 -18.37
CA MET A 1 -29.06 -79.26 -17.35
C MET A 1 -27.95 -78.26 -17.79
N ALA A 2 -27.88 -77.84 -19.05
CA ALA A 2 -26.86 -76.90 -19.52
C ALA A 2 -27.16 -75.43 -19.17
N ASN A 3 -28.45 -75.00 -19.11
CA ASN A 3 -28.81 -73.57 -18.89
C ASN A 3 -28.61 -73.08 -17.44
N LEU A 4 -28.56 -73.92 -16.44
CA LEU A 4 -28.37 -73.50 -15.04
C LEU A 4 -26.90 -73.22 -14.67
N ASN A 5 -25.95 -73.69 -15.44
CA ASN A 5 -24.53 -73.42 -15.19
C ASN A 5 -24.03 -72.10 -15.84
N GLU A 6 -24.63 -71.66 -16.96
CA GLU A 6 -24.31 -70.35 -17.58
C GLU A 6 -24.82 -69.19 -16.73
N GLU A 7 -26.05 -69.22 -16.19
CA GLU A 7 -26.58 -68.16 -15.35
C GLU A 7 -25.80 -68.03 -14.04
N ARG A 8 -25.29 -69.12 -13.46
CA ARG A 8 -24.50 -69.09 -12.25
C ARG A 8 -23.11 -68.52 -12.44
N ASN A 9 -22.51 -68.68 -13.62
CA ASN A 9 -21.23 -68.06 -13.96
C ASN A 9 -21.37 -66.58 -14.24
N ASP A 10 -22.41 -66.12 -14.93
CA ASP A 10 -22.66 -64.70 -15.19
C ASP A 10 -22.94 -63.89 -13.92
N GLN A 11 -23.66 -64.44 -12.98
CA GLN A 11 -23.88 -63.78 -11.64
C GLN A 11 -22.59 -63.68 -10.82
N GLY A 12 -21.70 -64.70 -10.90
CA GLY A 12 -20.39 -64.65 -10.24
C GLY A 12 -19.46 -63.58 -10.83
N PHE A 13 -19.39 -63.46 -12.15
CA PHE A 13 -18.59 -62.44 -12.83
C PHE A 13 -19.10 -61.01 -12.60
N ASN A 14 -20.42 -60.81 -12.61
CA ASN A 14 -21.01 -59.48 -12.34
C ASN A 14 -20.81 -59.06 -10.87
N ASN A 15 -20.87 -59.96 -9.90
CA ASN A 15 -20.58 -59.64 -8.50
C ASN A 15 -19.11 -59.27 -8.26
N ILE A 16 -18.15 -59.92 -8.90
CA ILE A 16 -16.73 -59.62 -8.81
C ILE A 16 -16.41 -58.26 -9.50
N ARG A 17 -17.04 -57.97 -10.60
CA ARG A 17 -16.89 -56.71 -11.34
C ARG A 17 -17.45 -55.55 -10.56
N ASN A 18 -18.63 -55.63 -9.97
CA ASN A 18 -19.27 -54.64 -9.11
C ASN A 18 -18.47 -54.42 -7.83
N SER A 19 -17.97 -55.47 -7.18
CA SER A 19 -17.09 -55.34 -6.01
C SER A 19 -15.76 -54.66 -6.28
N SER A 20 -15.19 -54.88 -7.49
CA SER A 20 -13.93 -54.21 -7.89
C SER A 20 -14.13 -52.75 -8.27
N MET A 21 -15.28 -52.41 -8.86
CA MET A 21 -15.66 -51.04 -9.16
C MET A 21 -15.89 -50.21 -7.90
N ASP A 22 -16.65 -50.71 -6.92
CA ASP A 22 -16.90 -50.09 -5.65
C ASP A 22 -15.60 -49.84 -4.83
N LYS A 23 -14.63 -50.77 -4.90
CA LYS A 23 -13.29 -50.56 -4.29
C LYS A 23 -12.43 -49.51 -5.00
N ARG A 24 -12.58 -49.33 -6.33
CA ARG A 24 -11.88 -48.29 -7.08
C ARG A 24 -12.48 -46.90 -6.81
N GLU A 25 -13.81 -46.83 -6.75
CA GLU A 25 -14.53 -45.61 -6.45
C GLU A 25 -14.24 -45.11 -5.04
N LYS A 26 -14.28 -46.01 -4.01
CA LYS A 26 -13.88 -45.69 -2.62
C LYS A 26 -12.41 -45.28 -2.49
N LYS A 27 -11.48 -45.81 -3.30
CA LYS A 27 -10.10 -45.38 -3.34
C LYS A 27 -9.94 -44.02 -4.02
N GLY A 28 -10.75 -43.72 -5.05
CA GLY A 28 -10.77 -42.42 -5.73
C GLY A 28 -11.26 -41.31 -4.80
N THR A 29 -12.38 -41.56 -4.13
CA THR A 29 -12.95 -40.61 -3.15
C THR A 29 -12.00 -40.37 -1.97
N LEU A 30 -11.38 -41.42 -1.43
CA LEU A 30 -10.41 -41.27 -0.33
C LEU A 30 -9.19 -40.45 -0.75
N ARG A 31 -8.69 -40.61 -1.97
CA ARG A 31 -7.59 -39.77 -2.50
C ARG A 31 -8.02 -38.33 -2.67
N ALA A 32 -9.24 -38.08 -3.18
CA ALA A 32 -9.77 -36.71 -3.30
C ALA A 32 -9.89 -36.04 -1.93
N TYR A 33 -10.38 -36.72 -0.90
CA TYR A 33 -10.44 -36.19 0.46
C TYR A 33 -9.05 -35.95 1.09
N THR A 34 -8.06 -36.79 0.79
CA THR A 34 -6.68 -36.55 1.27
C THR A 34 -6.05 -35.34 0.59
N PHE A 35 -6.26 -35.15 -0.72
CA PHE A 35 -5.81 -33.95 -1.40
C PHE A 35 -6.48 -32.68 -0.87
N LEU A 36 -7.79 -32.70 -0.68
CA LEU A 36 -8.53 -31.57 -0.09
C LEU A 36 -8.04 -31.25 1.33
N ALA A 37 -7.80 -32.28 2.14
CA ALA A 37 -7.28 -32.10 3.51
C ALA A 37 -5.86 -31.48 3.50
N ILE A 38 -5.00 -31.84 2.57
CA ILE A 38 -3.66 -31.25 2.40
C ILE A 38 -3.78 -29.77 2.00
N ILE A 39 -4.66 -29.43 1.05
CA ILE A 39 -4.90 -28.04 0.64
C ILE A 39 -5.40 -27.20 1.80
N ILE A 40 -6.35 -27.71 2.59
CA ILE A 40 -6.87 -27.01 3.77
C ILE A 40 -5.77 -26.83 4.84
N LEU A 41 -4.96 -27.85 5.08
CA LEU A 41 -3.86 -27.78 6.06
C LEU A 41 -2.75 -26.79 5.61
N THR A 42 -2.44 -26.75 4.32
CA THR A 42 -1.48 -25.77 3.78
C THR A 42 -2.04 -24.35 3.86
N ALA A 43 -3.32 -24.14 3.55
CA ALA A 43 -3.97 -22.84 3.70
C ALA A 43 -3.98 -22.35 5.17
N ILE A 44 -4.28 -23.26 6.11
CA ILE A 44 -4.23 -22.96 7.56
C ILE A 44 -2.79 -22.63 7.98
N LEU A 45 -1.79 -23.34 7.49
CA LEU A 45 -0.38 -23.08 7.81
C LEU A 45 0.07 -21.72 7.29
N ILE A 46 -0.32 -21.37 6.07
CA ILE A 46 -0.04 -20.05 5.49
C ILE A 46 -0.75 -18.94 6.29
N ALA A 47 -2.02 -19.14 6.63
CA ALA A 47 -2.77 -18.19 7.44
C ALA A 47 -2.15 -18.01 8.83
N THR A 48 -1.69 -19.09 9.49
CA THR A 48 -1.02 -18.99 10.79
C THR A 48 0.35 -18.32 10.70
N LEU A 49 1.11 -18.53 9.63
CA LEU A 49 2.38 -17.83 9.38
C LEU A 49 2.15 -16.33 9.13
N LEU A 50 1.10 -15.97 8.38
CA LEU A 50 0.68 -14.58 8.18
C LEU A 50 0.26 -13.92 9.50
N VAL A 51 -0.57 -14.58 10.30
CA VAL A 51 -1.00 -14.07 11.61
C VAL A 51 0.17 -13.92 12.58
N THR A 52 1.16 -14.84 12.55
CA THR A 52 2.35 -14.73 13.41
C THR A 52 3.30 -13.62 12.92
N ALA A 53 3.42 -13.41 11.61
CA ALA A 53 4.20 -12.29 11.05
C ALA A 53 3.54 -10.94 11.39
N ILE A 54 2.21 -10.83 11.23
CA ILE A 54 1.42 -9.65 11.63
C ILE A 54 1.50 -9.47 13.16
N GLY A 55 1.40 -10.53 13.94
CA GLY A 55 1.54 -10.50 15.39
C GLY A 55 2.91 -10.02 15.86
N ALA A 56 3.98 -10.37 15.16
CA ALA A 56 5.35 -9.87 15.44
C ALA A 56 5.49 -8.37 15.10
N ILE A 57 4.81 -7.89 14.04
CA ILE A 57 4.73 -6.47 13.70
C ILE A 57 3.93 -5.72 14.79
N ILE A 58 2.80 -6.26 15.24
CA ILE A 58 1.96 -5.67 16.30
C ILE A 58 2.69 -5.67 17.66
N ALA A 59 3.42 -6.72 18.00
CA ALA A 59 4.18 -6.78 19.25
C ALA A 59 5.29 -5.72 19.33
N ASN A 60 5.92 -5.37 18.21
CA ASN A 60 6.87 -4.27 18.12
C ASN A 60 6.20 -2.88 18.23
N VAL A 61 4.88 -2.78 17.98
CA VAL A 61 4.11 -1.53 18.10
C VAL A 61 3.57 -1.32 19.52
N ALA A 62 3.47 -2.37 20.35
CA ALA A 62 2.78 -2.34 21.64
C ALA A 62 3.67 -1.98 22.85
N GLU A 63 4.98 -1.85 22.70
CA GLU A 63 5.85 -1.36 23.80
C GLU A 63 5.81 0.17 23.92
N GLY A 64 4.68 0.67 24.42
CA GLY A 64 4.55 2.05 24.85
C GLY A 64 5.39 2.32 26.09
N ASN A 65 6.52 2.96 25.91
CA ASN A 65 7.32 3.48 27.01
C ASN A 65 6.88 4.92 27.34
N GLN A 66 6.43 5.14 28.56
CA GLN A 66 6.03 6.46 29.06
C GLN A 66 7.29 7.30 29.33
N GLY A 67 7.64 8.15 28.41
CA GLY A 67 8.71 9.13 28.54
C GLY A 67 9.19 9.62 27.17
N LYS A 68 9.73 10.83 27.09
CA LYS A 68 10.40 11.32 25.88
C LYS A 68 11.41 10.27 25.44
N PRO A 69 11.26 9.63 24.25
CA PRO A 69 12.08 8.49 23.88
C PRO A 69 13.57 8.89 23.90
N SER A 70 14.40 8.06 24.50
CA SER A 70 15.85 8.26 24.48
C SER A 70 16.38 7.83 23.12
N HIS A 71 16.44 8.74 22.17
CA HIS A 71 17.07 8.50 20.88
C HIS A 71 18.57 8.81 20.97
N LYS A 72 19.39 7.85 20.55
CA LYS A 72 20.78 8.12 20.23
C LYS A 72 20.86 8.33 18.72
N ASN A 73 21.32 9.50 18.31
CA ASN A 73 21.64 9.72 16.90
C ASN A 73 22.74 8.74 16.43
N PRO A 74 23.05 8.64 15.14
CA PRO A 74 24.11 7.77 14.62
C PRO A 74 25.47 8.00 15.27
N SER A 75 25.73 9.19 15.85
CA SER A 75 26.92 9.52 16.63
C SER A 75 26.83 9.15 18.11
N GLY A 76 25.71 8.59 18.57
CA GLY A 76 25.53 8.10 19.93
C GLY A 76 25.00 9.11 20.95
N ASN A 77 24.71 10.34 20.53
CA ASN A 77 24.12 11.40 21.35
C ASN A 77 22.60 11.41 21.27
N THR A 78 21.93 11.74 22.37
CA THR A 78 20.48 11.97 22.42
C THR A 78 20.22 13.43 22.09
N GLU A 79 20.21 13.78 20.83
CA GLU A 79 19.98 15.15 20.37
C GLU A 79 18.62 15.24 19.68
N TRP A 80 17.98 16.40 19.83
CA TRP A 80 16.72 16.73 19.20
C TRP A 80 16.90 17.96 18.34
N THR A 81 16.32 17.94 17.15
CA THR A 81 16.29 19.08 16.25
C THR A 81 14.92 19.75 16.34
N GLU A 82 14.91 21.07 16.54
CA GLU A 82 13.70 21.87 16.46
C GLU A 82 13.39 22.19 14.99
N ILE A 83 12.17 21.88 14.56
CA ILE A 83 11.62 22.30 13.28
C ILE A 83 10.41 23.23 13.52
N VAL A 84 10.09 24.07 12.55
CA VAL A 84 8.93 24.96 12.62
C VAL A 84 7.90 24.46 11.59
N LEU A 85 6.71 24.14 12.09
CA LEU A 85 5.55 23.74 11.28
C LEU A 85 4.58 24.91 11.20
N SER A 86 3.94 25.08 10.05
CA SER A 86 3.02 26.18 9.75
C SER A 86 1.61 25.69 9.40
N ASP A 87 0.64 26.61 9.38
CA ASP A 87 -0.72 26.30 8.91
C ASP A 87 -0.73 25.77 7.45
N ALA A 88 0.22 26.20 6.61
CA ALA A 88 0.36 25.70 5.25
C ALA A 88 0.74 24.23 5.21
N ASP A 89 1.58 23.75 6.15
CA ASP A 89 2.00 22.36 6.21
C ASP A 89 0.83 21.42 6.53
N THR A 90 -0.26 21.92 7.16
CA THR A 90 -1.45 21.11 7.45
C THR A 90 -2.22 20.70 6.19
N LYS A 91 -1.93 21.33 5.03
CA LYS A 91 -2.65 21.19 3.76
C LYS A 91 -1.86 20.49 2.66
N ALA A 92 -0.63 20.07 2.92
CA ALA A 92 0.27 19.50 1.93
C ALA A 92 0.74 18.09 2.34
N GLY A 93 1.00 17.22 1.36
CA GLY A 93 1.60 15.91 1.56
C GLY A 93 0.62 14.72 1.46
N PRO A 94 1.16 13.50 1.56
CA PRO A 94 0.40 12.28 1.23
C PRO A 94 -0.69 11.90 2.23
N LEU A 95 -0.69 12.44 3.45
CA LEU A 95 -1.73 12.17 4.46
C LEU A 95 -2.88 13.19 4.45
N VAL A 96 -2.86 14.17 3.55
CA VAL A 96 -3.95 15.13 3.41
C VAL A 96 -5.26 14.39 3.15
N LEU A 97 -6.18 14.44 4.12
CA LEU A 97 -7.50 13.83 4.00
C LEU A 97 -8.38 14.69 3.12
N VAL A 98 -8.98 14.08 2.11
CA VAL A 98 -9.96 14.72 1.23
C VAL A 98 -11.20 13.83 1.16
N ASN A 99 -12.34 14.37 1.56
CA ASN A 99 -13.64 13.72 1.52
C ASN A 99 -14.75 14.76 1.62
N LYS A 100 -16.01 14.37 1.74
CA LYS A 100 -17.19 15.28 1.79
C LYS A 100 -17.14 16.35 2.89
N THR A 101 -16.26 16.24 3.88
CA THR A 101 -16.12 17.19 5.01
C THR A 101 -14.75 17.85 5.07
N HIS A 102 -13.80 17.40 4.25
CA HIS A 102 -12.43 17.92 4.19
C HIS A 102 -12.11 18.35 2.77
N GLU A 103 -12.26 19.65 2.53
CA GLU A 103 -12.00 20.25 1.23
C GLU A 103 -10.49 20.32 0.93
N TYR A 104 -10.10 19.97 -0.28
CA TYR A 104 -8.72 20.06 -0.75
C TYR A 104 -8.32 21.50 -1.03
N THR A 105 -7.16 21.90 -0.53
CA THR A 105 -6.53 23.18 -0.87
C THR A 105 -5.56 22.97 -2.02
N PHE A 106 -5.89 23.49 -3.19
CA PHE A 106 -5.04 23.36 -4.38
C PHE A 106 -3.74 24.15 -4.20
N PRO A 107 -2.57 23.56 -4.53
CA PRO A 107 -1.32 24.30 -4.57
C PRO A 107 -1.32 25.36 -5.67
N ALA A 108 -0.39 26.30 -5.60
CA ALA A 108 -0.28 27.38 -6.59
C ALA A 108 0.23 26.91 -7.95
N THR A 109 0.97 25.80 -7.99
CA THR A 109 1.56 25.21 -9.20
C THR A 109 1.39 23.68 -9.19
N ASP A 110 1.44 23.06 -10.36
CA ASP A 110 1.35 21.62 -10.57
C ASP A 110 2.72 20.96 -10.85
N ASP A 111 3.82 21.64 -10.51
CA ASP A 111 5.21 21.19 -10.77
C ASP A 111 5.61 19.94 -9.95
N HIS A 112 4.85 19.58 -8.93
CA HIS A 112 4.97 18.35 -8.17
C HIS A 112 4.39 17.13 -8.91
N LEU A 113 3.61 17.33 -9.97
CA LEU A 113 3.01 16.27 -10.76
C LEU A 113 3.94 15.76 -11.86
N ALA A 114 4.00 14.44 -12.02
CA ALA A 114 4.74 13.76 -13.07
C ALA A 114 3.81 13.03 -14.04
N SER A 115 4.20 12.96 -15.30
CA SER A 115 3.47 12.28 -16.36
C SER A 115 3.60 10.75 -16.22
N ILE A 116 2.49 10.06 -16.06
CA ILE A 116 2.45 8.59 -16.05
C ILE A 116 2.95 8.04 -17.41
N ASN A 117 2.62 8.71 -18.53
CA ASN A 117 3.07 8.26 -19.85
C ASN A 117 4.58 8.29 -19.97
N ASP A 118 5.23 9.36 -19.51
CA ASP A 118 6.68 9.50 -19.61
C ASP A 118 7.40 8.46 -18.76
N LYS A 119 6.88 8.15 -17.60
CA LYS A 119 7.40 7.07 -16.75
C LYS A 119 7.22 5.70 -17.42
N ARG A 120 6.02 5.38 -17.90
CA ARG A 120 5.68 4.11 -18.50
C ARG A 120 6.51 3.76 -19.74
N VAL A 121 6.84 4.74 -20.57
CA VAL A 121 7.61 4.52 -21.81
C VAL A 121 9.09 4.25 -21.55
N THR A 122 9.58 4.38 -20.32
CA THR A 122 10.95 3.98 -19.95
C THR A 122 11.13 2.47 -19.92
N HIS A 123 10.03 1.69 -19.83
CA HIS A 123 10.06 0.22 -19.81
C HIS A 123 9.98 -0.35 -21.23
N ASP A 124 10.86 -1.30 -21.55
CA ASP A 124 10.87 -2.07 -22.79
C ASP A 124 11.18 -3.56 -22.48
N PRO A 125 10.21 -4.50 -22.58
CA PRO A 125 8.80 -4.27 -22.91
C PRO A 125 8.05 -3.50 -21.81
N ARG A 126 6.92 -2.92 -22.17
CA ARG A 126 6.03 -2.25 -21.20
C ARG A 126 5.44 -3.25 -20.23
N VAL A 127 5.36 -2.86 -18.95
CA VAL A 127 4.90 -3.73 -17.86
C VAL A 127 3.49 -3.39 -17.36
N TYR A 128 2.88 -2.29 -17.85
CA TYR A 128 1.50 -1.91 -17.56
C TYR A 128 0.90 -1.01 -18.66
N LEU A 129 -0.40 -0.82 -18.62
CA LEU A 129 -1.19 -0.01 -19.56
C LEU A 129 -1.64 1.30 -18.92
N GLN A 130 -2.07 2.26 -19.74
CA GLN A 130 -2.56 3.55 -19.32
C GLN A 130 -3.78 3.97 -20.16
N SER A 131 -4.79 4.55 -19.50
CA SER A 131 -6.03 5.01 -20.12
C SER A 131 -5.94 6.45 -20.59
N GLY A 132 -5.15 6.77 -21.58
CA GLY A 132 -4.98 8.13 -22.10
C GLY A 132 -3.58 8.69 -21.78
N LEU A 133 -3.15 9.68 -22.53
CA LEU A 133 -1.77 10.17 -22.50
C LEU A 133 -1.56 11.31 -21.51
N SER A 134 -2.61 12.03 -21.14
CA SER A 134 -2.54 13.20 -20.25
C SER A 134 -2.99 12.84 -18.82
N THR A 135 -2.36 11.85 -18.24
CA THR A 135 -2.58 11.44 -16.85
C THR A 135 -1.33 11.70 -16.02
N TYR A 136 -1.53 12.28 -14.84
CA TYR A 136 -0.47 12.72 -13.95
C TYR A 136 -0.70 12.18 -12.55
N MET A 137 0.39 11.99 -11.81
CA MET A 137 0.39 11.70 -10.37
C MET A 137 1.45 12.56 -9.70
N GLU A 138 1.35 12.68 -8.40
CA GLU A 138 2.44 13.19 -7.59
C GLU A 138 3.69 12.32 -7.80
N SER A 139 4.85 12.97 -8.00
CA SER A 139 6.06 12.30 -8.52
C SER A 139 6.53 11.13 -7.64
N THR A 140 6.52 11.32 -6.31
CA THR A 140 6.90 10.26 -5.35
C THR A 140 5.94 9.06 -5.38
N ALA A 141 4.64 9.33 -5.51
CA ALA A 141 3.62 8.30 -5.62
C ALA A 141 3.74 7.54 -6.96
N LEU A 142 4.07 8.25 -8.04
CA LEU A 142 4.28 7.63 -9.35
C LEU A 142 5.48 6.69 -9.34
N ASP A 143 6.61 7.09 -8.73
CA ASP A 143 7.79 6.25 -8.62
C ASP A 143 7.50 4.97 -7.83
N ALA A 144 6.76 5.09 -6.73
CA ALA A 144 6.36 3.95 -5.92
C ALA A 144 5.36 3.02 -6.66
N LEU A 145 4.40 3.59 -7.41
CA LEU A 145 3.46 2.83 -8.24
C LEU A 145 4.17 2.06 -9.34
N ASP A 146 5.09 2.72 -10.04
CA ASP A 146 5.89 2.14 -11.10
C ASP A 146 6.66 0.92 -10.59
N GLN A 147 7.37 1.04 -9.46
CA GLN A 147 8.09 -0.06 -8.85
C GLN A 147 7.15 -1.21 -8.45
N MET A 148 5.97 -0.90 -7.87
CA MET A 148 4.97 -1.91 -7.52
C MET A 148 4.51 -2.70 -8.74
N LEU A 149 4.28 -2.05 -9.88
CA LEU A 149 3.81 -2.69 -11.09
C LEU A 149 4.92 -3.47 -11.82
N VAL A 150 6.17 -3.03 -11.74
CA VAL A 150 7.35 -3.78 -12.19
C VAL A 150 7.47 -5.09 -11.40
N ASP A 151 7.36 -5.02 -10.07
CA ASP A 151 7.47 -6.20 -9.21
C ASP A 151 6.26 -7.13 -9.36
N PHE A 152 5.05 -6.57 -9.56
CA PHE A 152 3.87 -7.35 -9.93
C PHE A 152 4.08 -8.12 -11.25
N HIS A 153 4.61 -7.44 -12.29
CA HIS A 153 4.93 -8.08 -13.56
C HIS A 153 5.97 -9.19 -13.37
N ALA A 154 7.03 -8.93 -12.62
CA ALA A 154 8.07 -9.93 -12.33
C ALA A 154 7.51 -11.15 -11.58
N ALA A 155 6.58 -10.95 -10.65
CA ALA A 155 5.98 -12.01 -9.84
C ALA A 155 4.92 -12.84 -10.60
N THR A 156 4.20 -12.23 -11.57
CA THR A 156 3.01 -12.84 -12.19
C THR A 156 3.12 -13.05 -13.70
N GLY A 157 4.05 -12.37 -14.36
CA GLY A 157 4.16 -12.31 -15.83
C GLY A 157 3.05 -11.49 -16.51
N LYS A 158 2.18 -10.80 -15.74
CA LYS A 158 1.09 -9.98 -16.30
C LYS A 158 1.57 -8.55 -16.57
N ASP A 159 1.20 -7.99 -17.72
CA ASP A 159 1.57 -6.66 -18.22
C ASP A 159 0.35 -5.78 -18.55
N ASN A 160 -0.84 -6.25 -18.19
CA ASN A 160 -2.11 -5.70 -18.60
C ASN A 160 -2.88 -4.98 -17.49
N VAL A 161 -2.20 -4.61 -16.39
CA VAL A 161 -2.76 -3.66 -15.41
C VAL A 161 -2.93 -2.31 -16.08
N LEU A 162 -4.13 -1.74 -15.99
CA LEU A 162 -4.51 -0.48 -16.60
C LEU A 162 -4.62 0.62 -15.53
N LEU A 163 -3.85 1.67 -15.68
CA LEU A 163 -3.95 2.90 -14.90
C LEU A 163 -5.09 3.74 -15.49
N LYS A 164 -6.22 3.86 -14.77
CA LYS A 164 -7.44 4.48 -15.30
C LYS A 164 -7.53 5.97 -15.00
N TYR A 165 -7.63 6.33 -13.74
CA TYR A 165 -7.85 7.68 -13.27
C TYR A 165 -6.86 8.00 -12.15
N ALA A 166 -6.10 9.06 -12.31
CA ALA A 166 -5.13 9.57 -11.34
C ALA A 166 -5.50 11.00 -10.92
N TYR A 167 -4.57 11.95 -10.98
CA TYR A 167 -4.83 13.35 -10.68
C TYR A 167 -5.99 13.91 -11.51
N ARG A 168 -6.78 14.74 -10.88
CA ARG A 168 -7.87 15.46 -11.52
C ARG A 168 -7.93 16.88 -10.97
N ASP A 169 -7.82 17.85 -11.85
CA ASP A 169 -7.95 19.26 -11.50
C ASP A 169 -9.39 19.67 -11.15
N TYR A 170 -9.57 20.89 -10.68
CA TYR A 170 -10.86 21.42 -10.27
C TYR A 170 -11.88 21.43 -11.43
N GLU A 171 -11.46 21.84 -12.63
CA GLU A 171 -12.36 21.96 -13.79
C GLU A 171 -12.80 20.59 -14.31
N SER A 172 -11.88 19.66 -14.44
CA SER A 172 -12.15 18.29 -14.87
C SER A 172 -13.09 17.57 -13.91
N GLN A 173 -13.00 17.87 -12.59
CA GLN A 173 -13.87 17.25 -11.58
C GLN A 173 -15.34 17.62 -11.75
N LYS A 174 -15.70 18.76 -12.37
CA LYS A 174 -17.09 19.17 -12.60
C LYS A 174 -17.92 18.17 -13.41
N SER A 175 -17.25 17.27 -14.14
CA SER A 175 -17.92 16.22 -14.94
C SER A 175 -18.26 14.95 -14.12
N PHE A 176 -17.98 14.94 -12.82
CA PHE A 176 -18.17 13.79 -11.93
C PHE A 176 -19.16 14.11 -10.81
N SER A 177 -19.67 13.07 -10.15
CA SER A 177 -20.68 13.20 -9.08
C SER A 177 -20.16 13.85 -7.80
N THR A 178 -18.87 13.64 -7.47
CA THR A 178 -18.24 14.32 -6.33
C THR A 178 -17.93 15.76 -6.68
N ALA A 179 -18.32 16.69 -5.83
CA ALA A 179 -18.07 18.11 -6.04
C ALA A 179 -16.56 18.43 -6.14
N PRO A 180 -16.17 19.40 -6.99
CA PRO A 180 -14.81 19.90 -7.00
C PRO A 180 -14.37 20.38 -5.61
N GLY A 181 -13.12 20.08 -5.24
CA GLY A 181 -12.57 20.33 -3.91
C GLY A 181 -12.74 19.15 -2.96
N PHE A 182 -13.63 18.19 -3.22
CA PHE A 182 -13.95 17.08 -2.30
C PHE A 182 -13.58 15.71 -2.85
N SER A 183 -12.83 15.66 -3.95
CA SER A 183 -12.34 14.42 -4.56
C SER A 183 -10.92 14.10 -4.15
N ASP A 184 -10.67 12.87 -3.70
CA ASP A 184 -9.33 12.39 -3.37
C ASP A 184 -8.35 12.44 -4.57
N HIS A 185 -8.88 12.39 -5.81
CA HIS A 185 -8.11 12.56 -7.03
C HIS A 185 -7.37 13.91 -7.15
N HIS A 186 -7.84 14.96 -6.46
CA HIS A 186 -7.17 16.27 -6.47
C HIS A 186 -5.78 16.25 -5.87
N THR A 187 -5.53 15.30 -4.97
CA THR A 187 -4.24 15.22 -4.26
C THR A 187 -3.07 14.77 -5.14
N GLY A 188 -3.36 14.11 -6.28
CA GLY A 188 -2.34 13.45 -7.09
C GLY A 188 -1.76 12.16 -6.49
N PHE A 189 -2.09 11.83 -5.24
CA PHE A 189 -1.62 10.61 -4.55
C PHE A 189 -2.52 9.39 -4.77
N GLY A 190 -3.67 9.55 -5.41
CA GLY A 190 -4.64 8.49 -5.64
C GLY A 190 -4.64 7.99 -7.08
N ILE A 191 -4.87 6.71 -7.27
CA ILE A 191 -4.96 6.04 -8.58
C ILE A 191 -6.04 4.97 -8.58
N GLN A 192 -6.89 4.97 -9.61
CA GLN A 192 -7.75 3.84 -9.90
C GLN A 192 -7.08 2.89 -10.87
N LEU A 193 -7.01 1.62 -10.50
CA LEU A 193 -6.48 0.54 -11.31
C LEU A 193 -7.62 -0.33 -11.87
N ALA A 194 -7.33 -1.01 -12.97
CA ALA A 194 -8.12 -2.08 -13.55
C ALA A 194 -7.17 -3.06 -14.23
N TYR A 195 -7.68 -4.14 -14.82
CA TYR A 195 -6.92 -4.85 -15.83
C TYR A 195 -7.68 -4.86 -17.16
N GLN A 196 -6.93 -4.97 -18.25
CA GLN A 196 -7.50 -5.02 -19.59
C GLN A 196 -7.27 -6.38 -20.23
N LEU A 197 -8.35 -6.96 -20.76
CA LEU A 197 -8.31 -8.20 -21.52
C LEU A 197 -9.22 -8.05 -22.75
N ASP A 198 -8.70 -8.33 -23.94
CA ASP A 198 -9.46 -8.28 -25.20
C ASP A 198 -10.26 -6.96 -25.37
N GLU A 199 -9.60 -5.83 -25.17
CA GLU A 199 -10.18 -4.46 -25.25
C GLU A 199 -11.23 -4.13 -24.17
N ARG A 200 -11.51 -5.05 -23.24
CA ARG A 200 -12.41 -4.84 -22.12
C ARG A 200 -11.63 -4.55 -20.84
N GLN A 201 -12.19 -3.68 -20.02
CA GLN A 201 -11.64 -3.34 -18.71
C GLN A 201 -12.44 -4.06 -17.63
N TYR A 202 -11.72 -4.59 -16.67
CA TYR A 202 -12.26 -5.33 -15.52
C TYR A 202 -11.67 -4.76 -14.23
N ASP A 203 -12.45 -4.84 -13.16
CA ASP A 203 -11.96 -4.56 -11.82
C ASP A 203 -10.89 -5.58 -11.40
N LEU A 204 -9.90 -5.16 -10.60
CA LEU A 204 -8.83 -6.09 -10.14
C LEU A 204 -9.41 -7.26 -9.35
N SER A 205 -10.48 -7.05 -8.59
CA SER A 205 -11.16 -8.10 -7.80
C SER A 205 -11.82 -9.18 -8.65
N ALA A 206 -12.06 -8.94 -9.94
CA ALA A 206 -12.70 -9.90 -10.84
C ALA A 206 -11.81 -11.11 -11.19
N ASP A 207 -10.49 -11.04 -10.98
CA ASP A 207 -9.57 -12.17 -11.16
C ASP A 207 -8.58 -12.24 -9.99
N PRO A 208 -8.57 -13.35 -9.22
CA PRO A 208 -7.65 -13.56 -8.09
C PRO A 208 -6.16 -13.40 -8.42
N ALA A 209 -5.78 -13.48 -9.69
CA ALA A 209 -4.40 -13.28 -10.11
C ALA A 209 -3.88 -11.85 -9.88
N TYR A 210 -4.78 -10.87 -9.68
CA TYR A 210 -4.43 -9.48 -9.35
C TYR A 210 -4.46 -9.18 -7.86
N ALA A 211 -4.87 -10.13 -7.01
CA ALA A 211 -4.87 -9.98 -5.55
C ALA A 211 -3.49 -9.61 -5.00
N TRP A 212 -2.41 -10.02 -5.69
CA TRP A 212 -1.04 -9.65 -5.34
C TRP A 212 -0.88 -8.13 -5.15
N ILE A 213 -1.54 -7.31 -5.98
CA ILE A 213 -1.46 -5.85 -5.88
C ILE A 213 -2.04 -5.39 -4.54
N THR A 214 -3.25 -5.82 -4.19
CA THR A 214 -3.91 -5.47 -2.93
C THR A 214 -3.15 -5.98 -1.71
N GLU A 215 -2.60 -7.20 -1.79
CA GLU A 215 -1.85 -7.85 -0.72
C GLU A 215 -0.48 -7.21 -0.47
N ASN A 216 0.13 -6.57 -1.48
CA ASN A 216 1.49 -6.06 -1.40
C ASN A 216 1.60 -4.53 -1.50
N CYS A 217 0.53 -3.80 -1.84
CA CYS A 217 0.57 -2.36 -2.08
C CYS A 217 1.16 -1.56 -0.91
N TYR A 218 0.96 -2.02 0.34
CA TYR A 218 1.49 -1.36 1.54
C TYR A 218 3.03 -1.30 1.57
N LYS A 219 3.72 -2.26 0.96
CA LYS A 219 5.19 -2.29 0.86
C LYS A 219 5.73 -1.13 0.02
N TYR A 220 4.89 -0.62 -0.88
CA TYR A 220 5.19 0.50 -1.76
C TYR A 220 4.55 1.81 -1.28
N GLY A 221 3.98 1.80 -0.08
CA GLY A 221 3.35 2.97 0.53
C GLY A 221 1.92 3.24 0.09
N PHE A 222 1.25 2.28 -0.55
CA PHE A 222 -0.16 2.41 -0.92
C PHE A 222 -1.08 1.66 0.04
N VAL A 223 -2.31 2.14 0.14
CA VAL A 223 -3.43 1.47 0.80
C VAL A 223 -4.63 1.44 -0.14
N VAL A 224 -5.51 0.46 0.02
CA VAL A 224 -6.87 0.53 -0.56
C VAL A 224 -7.60 1.67 0.15
N ARG A 225 -7.97 2.72 -0.59
CA ARG A 225 -8.50 3.96 0.00
C ARG A 225 -9.91 3.78 0.56
N TYR A 226 -10.72 2.97 -0.11
CA TYR A 226 -12.14 2.77 0.19
C TYR A 226 -12.46 1.27 0.31
N PRO A 227 -12.00 0.57 1.36
CA PRO A 227 -12.37 -0.83 1.56
C PRO A 227 -13.87 -0.95 1.82
N GLU A 228 -14.53 -1.96 1.26
CA GLU A 228 -15.96 -2.21 1.43
C GLU A 228 -16.36 -2.27 2.92
N ALA A 229 -15.56 -2.94 3.75
CA ALA A 229 -15.78 -3.06 5.19
C ALA A 229 -15.73 -1.72 5.95
N LYS A 230 -15.27 -0.63 5.32
CA LYS A 230 -15.14 0.72 5.92
C LYS A 230 -16.11 1.75 5.31
N THR A 231 -17.08 1.34 4.54
CA THR A 231 -18.08 2.22 3.88
C THR A 231 -18.76 3.16 4.87
N ASP A 232 -19.11 2.68 6.08
CA ASP A 232 -19.75 3.51 7.11
C ASP A 232 -18.84 4.67 7.60
N VAL A 233 -17.53 4.51 7.52
CA VAL A 233 -16.53 5.50 7.95
C VAL A 233 -16.16 6.42 6.79
N THR A 234 -15.82 5.85 5.63
CA THR A 234 -15.36 6.61 4.46
C THR A 234 -16.52 7.33 3.76
N GLY A 235 -17.73 6.79 3.87
CA GLY A 235 -18.93 7.26 3.16
C GLY A 235 -18.89 7.00 1.66
N VAL A 236 -18.01 6.11 1.19
CA VAL A 236 -17.85 5.70 -0.21
C VAL A 236 -18.08 4.21 -0.31
N GLU A 237 -19.07 3.82 -1.13
CA GLU A 237 -19.37 2.43 -1.42
C GLU A 237 -18.41 1.90 -2.49
N ASP A 238 -17.96 0.68 -2.32
CA ASP A 238 -17.25 -0.19 -3.28
C ASP A 238 -16.32 0.53 -4.29
N TYR A 239 -15.11 0.80 -3.85
CA TYR A 239 -14.08 1.37 -4.71
C TYR A 239 -12.73 0.69 -4.45
N GLU A 240 -12.74 -0.66 -4.36
CA GLU A 240 -11.57 -1.48 -3.94
C GLU A 240 -10.37 -1.34 -4.87
N SER A 241 -10.59 -1.02 -6.15
CA SER A 241 -9.51 -0.77 -7.11
C SER A 241 -8.94 0.65 -7.04
N TYR A 242 -9.30 1.45 -6.04
CA TYR A 242 -8.74 2.77 -5.82
C TYR A 242 -7.70 2.74 -4.71
N PHE A 243 -6.45 3.04 -5.08
CA PHE A 243 -5.29 3.02 -4.19
C PHE A 243 -4.85 4.44 -3.88
N ARG A 244 -4.43 4.66 -2.63
CA ARG A 244 -3.90 5.94 -2.16
C ARG A 244 -2.49 5.73 -1.62
N TYR A 245 -1.54 6.53 -2.14
CA TYR A 245 -0.20 6.62 -1.58
C TYR A 245 -0.24 7.45 -0.29
N VAL A 246 0.30 6.89 0.76
CA VAL A 246 0.41 7.51 2.08
C VAL A 246 1.85 7.42 2.62
N GLY A 247 2.76 6.74 1.92
CA GLY A 247 4.11 6.43 2.36
C GLY A 247 4.21 5.09 3.09
N VAL A 248 5.38 4.43 2.96
CA VAL A 248 5.58 3.03 3.40
C VAL A 248 5.30 2.83 4.89
N ALA A 249 5.79 3.72 5.76
CA ALA A 249 5.58 3.61 7.20
C ALA A 249 4.09 3.65 7.57
N HIS A 250 3.33 4.57 6.96
CA HIS A 250 1.90 4.76 7.19
C HIS A 250 1.09 3.60 6.63
N ALA A 251 1.37 3.19 5.39
CA ALA A 251 0.70 2.07 4.75
C ALA A 251 0.93 0.77 5.53
N THR A 252 2.15 0.52 5.99
CA THR A 252 2.47 -0.64 6.85
C THR A 252 1.63 -0.63 8.14
N TYR A 253 1.56 0.52 8.82
CA TYR A 253 0.80 0.63 10.06
C TYR A 253 -0.71 0.48 9.82
N MET A 254 -1.25 1.16 8.81
CA MET A 254 -2.68 1.10 8.46
C MET A 254 -3.10 -0.32 8.11
N THR A 255 -2.33 -1.02 7.26
CA THR A 255 -2.60 -2.41 6.87
C THR A 255 -2.53 -3.36 8.05
N ALA A 256 -1.51 -3.23 8.92
CA ALA A 256 -1.36 -4.10 10.09
C ALA A 256 -2.49 -3.93 11.14
N ASN A 257 -3.15 -2.77 11.17
CA ASN A 257 -4.22 -2.46 12.12
C ASN A 257 -5.62 -2.38 11.48
N ASP A 258 -5.77 -2.75 10.21
CA ASP A 258 -7.03 -2.66 9.44
C ASP A 258 -7.68 -1.27 9.53
N LEU A 259 -6.92 -0.21 9.23
CA LEU A 259 -7.40 1.18 9.33
C LEU A 259 -7.58 1.79 7.94
N CYS A 260 -8.71 2.47 7.71
CA CYS A 260 -8.84 3.44 6.62
C CYS A 260 -8.18 4.77 7.00
N MET A 261 -8.07 5.71 6.05
CA MET A 261 -7.40 7.00 6.29
C MET A 261 -8.05 7.81 7.39
N GLU A 262 -9.37 7.84 7.45
CA GLU A 262 -10.14 8.56 8.45
C GLU A 262 -9.82 8.05 9.87
N GLU A 263 -9.85 6.73 10.06
CA GLU A 263 -9.52 6.09 11.34
C GLU A 263 -8.06 6.30 11.73
N TYR A 264 -7.17 6.26 10.73
CA TYR A 264 -5.74 6.46 10.96
C TYR A 264 -5.41 7.87 11.41
N ILE A 265 -5.95 8.89 10.74
CA ILE A 265 -5.74 10.29 11.11
C ILE A 265 -6.35 10.59 12.48
N ASP A 266 -7.56 10.09 12.77
CA ASP A 266 -8.17 10.19 14.10
C ASP A 266 -7.28 9.55 15.18
N ARG A 267 -6.71 8.39 14.91
CA ARG A 267 -5.79 7.71 15.83
C ARG A 267 -4.51 8.51 16.06
N LEU A 268 -3.91 9.08 14.98
CA LEU A 268 -2.71 9.91 15.09
C LEU A 268 -2.97 11.14 15.96
N SER A 269 -4.11 11.79 15.80
CA SER A 269 -4.47 13.01 16.57
C SER A 269 -4.64 12.78 18.06
N LYS A 270 -4.89 11.54 18.48
CA LYS A 270 -5.11 11.13 19.88
C LYS A 270 -3.89 10.52 20.56
N GLN A 271 -2.80 10.32 19.82
CA GLN A 271 -1.61 9.69 20.39
C GLN A 271 -0.80 10.67 21.26
N GLU A 272 -0.31 10.17 22.40
CA GLU A 272 0.57 10.92 23.31
C GLU A 272 2.06 10.66 23.01
N ASN A 273 2.38 9.52 22.40
CA ASN A 273 3.74 9.08 22.08
C ASN A 273 3.85 8.77 20.58
N PRO A 274 5.04 8.88 19.97
CA PRO A 274 5.21 8.54 18.56
C PRO A 274 4.89 7.06 18.30
N LEU A 275 4.21 6.79 17.18
CA LEU A 275 4.02 5.42 16.72
C LEU A 275 5.36 4.89 16.19
N LYS A 276 5.71 3.66 16.59
CA LYS A 276 6.88 2.95 16.10
C LYS A 276 6.46 1.94 15.06
N VAL A 277 7.08 2.00 13.89
CA VAL A 277 6.76 1.12 12.76
C VAL A 277 8.05 0.50 12.24
N THR A 278 7.99 -0.79 11.90
CA THR A 278 9.03 -1.46 11.13
C THR A 278 8.37 -1.96 9.85
N ASP A 279 8.90 -1.55 8.69
CA ASP A 279 8.39 -1.97 7.39
C ASP A 279 8.84 -3.38 6.99
N ALA A 280 8.41 -3.84 5.81
CA ALA A 280 8.73 -5.17 5.31
C ALA A 280 10.23 -5.37 5.03
N ASP A 281 10.96 -4.29 4.78
CA ASP A 281 12.41 -4.29 4.53
C ASP A 281 13.24 -4.13 5.82
N GLY A 282 12.57 -4.01 6.97
CA GLY A 282 13.20 -3.85 8.28
C GLY A 282 13.60 -2.41 8.63
N ASN A 283 13.20 -1.40 7.82
CA ASN A 283 13.42 -0.01 8.18
C ASN A 283 12.51 0.37 9.35
N LYS A 284 13.06 1.16 10.27
CA LYS A 284 12.38 1.59 11.49
C LYS A 284 11.99 3.05 11.38
N TYR A 285 10.77 3.34 11.79
CA TYR A 285 10.21 4.68 11.75
C TYR A 285 9.60 5.07 13.09
N GLU A 286 9.64 6.37 13.37
CA GLU A 286 8.83 7.01 14.40
C GLU A 286 7.94 8.08 13.77
N ILE A 287 6.65 8.01 14.08
CA ILE A 287 5.61 8.86 13.52
C ILE A 287 5.08 9.76 14.63
N TYR A 288 5.32 11.04 14.48
CA TYR A 288 4.93 12.11 15.41
C TYR A 288 3.74 12.85 14.84
N TYR A 289 2.77 13.19 15.67
CA TYR A 289 1.66 14.08 15.34
C TYR A 289 1.79 15.38 16.11
N PHE A 290 1.64 16.50 15.43
CA PHE A 290 1.64 17.84 16.01
C PHE A 290 0.37 18.56 15.62
N ALA A 291 -0.44 18.99 16.60
CA ALA A 291 -1.50 19.96 16.35
C ALA A 291 -0.86 21.32 16.04
N VAL A 292 -1.17 21.88 14.87
CA VAL A 292 -0.52 23.11 14.38
C VAL A 292 -1.50 24.27 14.41
N LYS A 293 -1.00 25.40 14.92
CA LYS A 293 -1.71 26.68 14.91
C LYS A 293 -0.69 27.82 14.73
N GLY A 294 -0.72 28.42 13.54
CA GLY A 294 0.34 29.37 13.16
C GLY A 294 1.69 28.64 13.07
N ASN A 295 2.76 29.33 13.48
CA ASN A 295 4.10 28.72 13.54
C ASN A 295 4.24 27.92 14.85
N THR A 296 4.26 26.59 14.72
CA THR A 296 4.38 25.64 15.83
C THR A 296 5.77 25.01 15.83
N LYS A 297 6.47 25.09 16.96
CA LYS A 297 7.76 24.41 17.13
C LYS A 297 7.54 22.95 17.46
N ALA A 298 8.25 22.08 16.76
CA ALA A 298 8.24 20.65 16.95
C ALA A 298 9.67 20.12 17.13
N GLU A 299 9.86 19.21 18.08
CA GLU A 299 11.14 18.55 18.31
C GLU A 299 11.10 17.13 17.76
N ILE A 300 12.08 16.75 16.95
CA ILE A 300 12.25 15.43 16.35
C ILE A 300 13.66 14.90 16.63
N PRO A 301 13.90 13.58 16.57
CA PRO A 301 15.24 13.01 16.70
C PRO A 301 16.20 13.56 15.65
N ASP A 302 17.37 14.02 16.10
CA ASP A 302 18.41 14.57 15.23
C ASP A 302 19.18 13.48 14.48
N GLY A 303 19.74 13.83 13.31
CA GLY A 303 20.64 12.97 12.54
C GLY A 303 19.92 11.88 11.71
N TYR A 304 18.62 12.01 11.49
CA TYR A 304 17.82 11.12 10.65
C TYR A 304 17.11 11.87 9.53
N THR A 305 16.78 11.16 8.45
CA THR A 305 15.88 11.72 7.44
C THR A 305 14.43 11.72 7.96
N TYR A 306 13.66 12.70 7.55
CA TYR A 306 12.24 12.77 7.90
C TYR A 306 11.40 13.33 6.75
N THR A 307 10.11 13.06 6.80
CA THR A 307 9.09 13.62 5.91
C THR A 307 8.03 14.34 6.73
N VAL A 308 7.37 15.32 6.13
CA VAL A 308 6.30 16.12 6.73
C VAL A 308 5.04 15.98 5.86
N SER A 309 3.90 15.77 6.50
CA SER A 309 2.60 15.74 5.82
C SER A 309 1.51 16.32 6.71
N GLY A 310 0.71 17.20 6.14
CA GLY A 310 -0.53 17.63 6.74
C GLY A 310 -1.60 16.54 6.74
N THR A 311 -2.57 16.68 7.64
CA THR A 311 -3.74 15.79 7.71
C THR A 311 -5.02 16.42 7.14
N ASN A 312 -4.96 17.71 6.80
CA ASN A 312 -6.13 18.54 6.46
C ASN A 312 -7.18 18.70 7.58
N ASP A 313 -6.79 18.34 8.81
CA ASP A 313 -7.61 18.43 10.03
C ASP A 313 -6.84 19.15 11.16
N GLY A 314 -6.06 20.20 10.80
CA GLY A 314 -5.29 21.02 11.74
C GLY A 314 -4.04 20.34 12.31
N GLY A 315 -3.67 19.17 11.83
CA GLY A 315 -2.49 18.42 12.26
C GLY A 315 -1.43 18.29 11.17
N VAL A 316 -0.20 18.10 11.63
CA VAL A 316 0.95 17.74 10.80
C VAL A 316 1.60 16.50 11.38
N VAL A 317 1.92 15.56 10.50
CA VAL A 317 2.62 14.32 10.83
C VAL A 317 4.06 14.43 10.35
N VAL A 318 5.00 14.19 11.26
CA VAL A 318 6.42 14.07 10.94
C VAL A 318 6.84 12.61 11.09
N THR A 319 7.35 12.03 10.02
CA THR A 319 7.78 10.63 9.98
C THR A 319 9.29 10.57 9.88
N VAL A 320 9.94 10.17 10.95
CA VAL A 320 11.39 10.03 11.05
C VAL A 320 11.81 8.62 10.67
N ASN A 321 12.71 8.49 9.70
CA ASN A 321 13.27 7.20 9.30
C ASN A 321 14.56 6.93 10.09
N LEU A 322 14.47 6.10 11.12
CA LEU A 322 15.60 5.77 12.00
C LEU A 322 16.66 4.85 11.33
N SER A 323 16.39 4.36 10.13
CA SER A 323 17.31 3.52 9.34
C SER A 323 18.07 4.32 8.27
N LYS A 324 17.75 5.60 8.08
CA LYS A 324 18.40 6.47 7.10
C LYS A 324 18.94 7.74 7.76
N THR A 325 20.21 8.01 7.51
CA THR A 325 20.84 9.30 7.85
C THR A 325 20.82 10.23 6.65
N PRO A 326 20.78 11.56 6.84
CA PRO A 326 20.96 12.50 5.73
C PRO A 326 22.29 12.22 5.02
N GLU A 327 22.29 12.27 3.69
CA GLU A 327 23.53 12.21 2.92
C GLU A 327 24.37 13.45 3.27
N THR A 328 25.62 13.20 3.71
CA THR A 328 26.55 14.31 3.96
C THR A 328 26.95 14.87 2.60
N THR A 329 26.39 16.02 2.22
CA THR A 329 26.87 16.78 1.07
C THR A 329 28.24 17.29 1.45
N GLU A 330 29.32 16.60 1.03
CA GLU A 330 30.67 17.16 1.10
C GLU A 330 30.70 18.39 0.19
N THR A 331 30.62 19.57 0.79
CA THR A 331 30.92 20.81 0.10
C THR A 331 32.42 20.81 -0.13
N THR A 332 32.86 20.32 -1.30
CA THR A 332 34.21 20.52 -1.80
C THR A 332 34.41 22.03 -1.98
N THR A 333 34.96 22.68 -0.97
CA THR A 333 35.53 24.03 -1.09
C THR A 333 36.78 23.89 -1.95
N GLU A 334 36.65 24.07 -3.26
CA GLU A 334 37.78 24.35 -4.11
C GLU A 334 38.42 25.66 -3.64
N THR A 335 39.49 25.57 -2.89
CA THR A 335 40.40 26.69 -2.65
C THR A 335 41.05 27.02 -3.96
N ALA A 336 40.52 28.07 -4.64
CA ALA A 336 41.20 28.70 -5.75
C ALA A 336 42.55 29.22 -5.25
N SER A 337 43.61 28.48 -5.57
CA SER A 337 44.98 28.90 -5.34
C SER A 337 45.29 30.02 -6.35
N ALA A 338 45.28 31.26 -5.87
CA ALA A 338 45.76 32.41 -6.62
C ALA A 338 47.29 32.31 -6.71
N ASN A 339 47.81 31.71 -7.78
CA ASN A 339 49.20 31.89 -8.17
C ASN A 339 49.35 33.21 -8.90
N GLY A 340 49.82 34.21 -8.15
CA GLY A 340 50.40 35.40 -8.75
C GLY A 340 51.78 35.07 -9.30
N GLN A 341 52.00 35.44 -10.56
CA GLN A 341 53.32 35.68 -11.10
C GLN A 341 53.34 36.98 -11.88
N SER A 342 54.18 37.82 -11.38
CA SER A 342 54.84 39.03 -11.89
C SER A 342 54.80 39.31 -13.38
#